data_cc5544578f6d9ad6c31a2bd455d1b69d
#
_entry.id   cc5544578f6d9ad6c31a2bd455d1b69d
#
_cell.length_a   1.000
_cell.length_b   1.000
_cell.length_c   1.000
_cell.angle_alpha   90.00
_cell.angle_beta   90.00
_cell.angle_gamma   90.00
#
_symmetry.space_group_name_H-M   'P 1'
#
loop_
_entity.id
_entity.type
_entity.pdbx_description
1 polymer ?
#
loop_
_entity_poly.entity_id
_entity_poly.type
_entity_poly.pdbx_seq_one_letter_code
_entity_poly.pdbx_strand_id
1 'polypeptide(L)'
;MSKIFITQLIYIKPGQEEVFDQFENVAIPLIAKYNGRLLFRVRPPANSFIEHQMDEPYEIHLVEFDDGQDFENFKLDEERKKFLHLKDQSIHLSMMYKGEQL
;
A
#
# COMPACT_ATOMS: atom_id res chain seq x y z
N MET A 1 5.60 -4.34 -22.84
CA MET A 1 5.00 -3.77 -21.65
C MET A 1 5.33 -4.65 -20.49
N SER A 2 6.01 -4.06 -19.54
CA SER A 2 6.55 -4.82 -18.42
C SER A 2 5.66 -4.66 -17.20
N LYS A 3 5.42 -5.75 -16.51
CA LYS A 3 4.82 -5.71 -15.18
C LYS A 3 5.68 -4.86 -14.26
N ILE A 4 5.03 -4.14 -13.38
CA ILE A 4 5.73 -3.44 -12.31
C ILE A 4 5.26 -3.94 -10.96
N PHE A 5 6.14 -3.88 -10.00
CA PHE A 5 5.89 -4.30 -8.63
C PHE A 5 6.01 -3.10 -7.72
N ILE A 6 5.03 -2.93 -6.84
CA ILE A 6 5.01 -1.85 -5.87
C ILE A 6 5.14 -2.47 -4.49
N THR A 7 6.23 -2.14 -3.81
CA THR A 7 6.41 -2.51 -2.40
C THR A 7 6.11 -1.30 -1.56
N GLN A 8 5.23 -1.45 -0.58
CA GLN A 8 4.83 -0.34 0.27
C GLN A 8 5.02 -0.70 1.73
N LEU A 9 5.77 0.15 2.44
CA LEU A 9 5.95 0.06 3.88
C LEU A 9 5.09 1.14 4.52
N ILE A 10 4.19 0.75 5.40
CA ILE A 10 3.18 1.66 5.96
C ILE A 10 3.38 1.82 7.45
N TYR A 11 3.48 3.08 7.89
CA TYR A 11 3.58 3.47 9.29
C TYR A 11 2.35 4.27 9.64
N ILE A 12 1.58 3.85 10.64
CA ILE A 12 0.34 4.51 10.99
C ILE A 12 0.49 5.36 12.26
N LYS A 13 -0.39 6.33 12.40
CA LYS A 13 -0.45 7.14 13.61
C LYS A 13 -1.08 6.31 14.73
N PRO A 14 -0.57 6.43 15.97
CA PRO A 14 -1.13 5.65 17.08
C PRO A 14 -2.65 5.86 17.21
N GLY A 15 -3.36 4.76 17.38
CA GLY A 15 -4.82 4.81 17.56
C GLY A 15 -5.63 4.93 16.29
N GLN A 16 -5.00 4.95 15.11
CA GLN A 16 -5.70 5.14 13.83
C GLN A 16 -5.82 3.86 13.00
N GLU A 17 -5.68 2.70 13.63
CA GLU A 17 -5.73 1.40 12.95
C GLU A 17 -7.05 1.19 12.20
N GLU A 18 -8.17 1.54 12.83
CA GLU A 18 -9.49 1.38 12.20
C GLU A 18 -9.68 2.31 11.01
N VAL A 19 -9.20 3.55 11.12
CA VAL A 19 -9.29 4.53 10.04
C VAL A 19 -8.46 4.06 8.84
N PHE A 20 -7.27 3.53 9.11
CA PHE A 20 -6.44 2.95 8.07
C PHE A 20 -7.14 1.77 7.39
N ASP A 21 -7.76 0.87 8.16
CA ASP A 21 -8.48 -0.27 7.59
C ASP A 21 -9.67 0.20 6.73
N GLN A 22 -10.37 1.26 7.14
CA GLN A 22 -11.45 1.82 6.34
C GLN A 22 -10.95 2.31 4.98
N PHE A 23 -9.79 2.99 4.96
CA PHE A 23 -9.20 3.43 3.70
C PHE A 23 -8.84 2.23 2.82
N GLU A 24 -8.16 1.23 3.38
CA GLU A 24 -7.72 0.07 2.62
C GLU A 24 -8.90 -0.77 2.11
N ASN A 25 -10.01 -0.80 2.85
CA ASN A 25 -11.23 -1.48 2.39
C ASN A 25 -11.80 -0.85 1.12
N VAL A 26 -11.51 0.41 0.86
CA VAL A 26 -11.88 1.08 -0.41
C VAL A 26 -10.78 0.89 -1.45
N ALA A 27 -9.53 1.14 -1.08
CA ALA A 27 -8.42 1.22 -2.03
C ALA A 27 -8.03 -0.14 -2.60
N ILE A 28 -7.95 -1.17 -1.76
CA ILE A 28 -7.47 -2.48 -2.20
C ILE A 28 -8.36 -3.11 -3.28
N PRO A 29 -9.70 -3.12 -3.15
CA PRO A 29 -10.53 -3.68 -4.21
C PRO A 29 -10.40 -2.96 -5.55
N LEU A 30 -9.99 -1.70 -5.56
CA LEU A 30 -9.83 -0.92 -6.78
C LEU A 30 -8.58 -1.32 -7.58
N ILE A 31 -7.63 -2.01 -6.96
CA ILE A 31 -6.41 -2.46 -7.65
C ILE A 31 -6.77 -3.30 -8.88
N ALA A 32 -7.72 -4.23 -8.73
CA ALA A 32 -8.12 -5.11 -9.83
C ALA A 32 -8.74 -4.36 -11.00
N LYS A 33 -9.37 -3.21 -10.75
CA LYS A 33 -9.96 -2.38 -11.79
C LYS A 33 -8.92 -1.85 -12.78
N TYR A 34 -7.67 -1.75 -12.35
CA TYR A 34 -6.56 -1.20 -13.13
C TYR A 34 -5.52 -2.26 -13.47
N ASN A 35 -5.96 -3.49 -13.69
CA ASN A 35 -5.09 -4.60 -14.10
C ASN A 35 -3.98 -4.88 -13.07
N GLY A 36 -4.31 -4.71 -11.80
CA GLY A 36 -3.39 -4.95 -10.71
C GLY A 36 -3.84 -6.09 -9.81
N ARG A 37 -2.94 -6.54 -8.97
CA ARG A 37 -3.17 -7.64 -8.02
C ARG A 37 -2.42 -7.36 -6.75
N LEU A 38 -3.10 -7.52 -5.62
CA LEU A 38 -2.44 -7.51 -4.31
C LEU A 38 -1.83 -8.89 -4.11
N LEU A 39 -0.51 -8.99 -4.19
CA LEU A 39 0.18 -10.26 -4.05
C LEU A 39 0.21 -10.72 -2.60
N PHE A 40 0.47 -9.80 -1.68
CA PHE A 40 0.29 -10.06 -0.26
C PHE A 40 0.18 -8.77 0.53
N ARG A 41 -0.38 -8.91 1.72
CA ARG A 41 -0.53 -7.86 2.73
C ARG A 41 -0.22 -8.51 4.06
N VAL A 42 0.78 -8.00 4.78
CA VAL A 42 1.19 -8.57 6.06
C VAL A 42 1.35 -7.50 7.12
N ARG A 43 1.08 -7.88 8.37
CA ARG A 43 1.36 -7.05 9.55
C ARG A 43 2.40 -7.81 10.37
N PRO A 44 3.69 -7.40 10.30
CA PRO A 44 4.73 -8.11 11.03
C PRO A 44 4.43 -8.08 12.55
N PRO A 45 4.42 -9.23 13.21
CA PRO A 45 4.23 -9.24 14.66
C PRO A 45 5.46 -8.70 15.37
N ALA A 46 5.28 -8.33 16.65
CA ALA A 46 6.39 -7.88 17.48
C ALA A 46 7.49 -8.96 17.48
N ASN A 47 8.74 -8.49 17.46
CA ASN A 47 9.93 -9.34 17.51
C ASN A 47 10.15 -10.23 16.26
N SER A 48 9.48 -9.92 15.13
CA SER A 48 9.70 -10.63 13.87
C SER A 48 10.92 -10.10 13.10
N PHE A 49 11.37 -8.88 13.42
CA PHE A 49 12.53 -8.28 12.75
C PHE A 49 13.81 -8.74 13.46
N ILE A 50 14.71 -9.35 12.69
CA ILE A 50 15.98 -9.85 13.23
C ILE A 50 16.95 -8.69 13.45
N GLU A 51 17.04 -7.81 12.48
CA GLU A 51 17.85 -6.59 12.55
C GLU A 51 17.10 -5.47 11.86
N HIS A 52 17.13 -4.27 12.44
CA HIS A 52 16.59 -3.10 11.77
C HIS A 52 17.24 -1.83 12.33
N GLN A 53 17.38 -0.84 11.44
CA GLN A 53 17.92 0.46 11.81
C GLN A 53 16.88 1.56 11.62
N MET A 54 15.67 1.20 11.25
CA MET A 54 14.54 2.10 11.15
C MET A 54 13.36 1.46 11.87
N ASP A 55 12.35 2.25 12.17
CA ASP A 55 11.17 1.74 12.84
C ASP A 55 10.50 0.63 12.04
N GLU A 56 9.93 -0.32 12.73
CA GLU A 56 9.19 -1.41 12.11
C GLU A 56 7.89 -0.89 11.50
N PRO A 57 7.59 -1.22 10.23
CA PRO A 57 6.32 -0.81 9.64
C PRO A 57 5.15 -1.55 10.27
N TYR A 58 4.00 -0.89 10.30
CA TYR A 58 2.76 -1.51 10.76
C TYR A 58 2.28 -2.57 9.76
N GLU A 59 2.43 -2.28 8.47
CA GLU A 59 1.93 -3.17 7.42
C GLU A 59 2.83 -3.07 6.19
N ILE A 60 2.96 -4.18 5.46
CA ILE A 60 3.74 -4.25 4.22
C ILE A 60 2.84 -4.82 3.14
N HIS A 61 2.81 -4.15 1.99
CA HIS A 61 2.07 -4.61 0.80
C HIS A 61 3.03 -4.88 -0.34
N LEU A 62 2.75 -5.94 -1.10
CA LEU A 62 3.36 -6.13 -2.41
C LEU A 62 2.23 -6.25 -3.42
N VAL A 63 2.26 -5.35 -4.41
CA VAL A 63 1.24 -5.25 -5.45
C VAL A 63 1.92 -5.31 -6.81
N GLU A 64 1.28 -5.93 -7.80
CA GLU A 64 1.77 -5.85 -9.17
C GLU A 64 0.70 -5.24 -10.07
N PHE A 65 1.15 -4.54 -11.10
CA PHE A 65 0.30 -4.05 -12.19
C PHE A 65 0.87 -4.53 -13.51
N ASP A 66 0.00 -4.68 -14.51
CA ASP A 66 0.44 -5.15 -15.84
C ASP A 66 1.43 -4.17 -16.48
N ASP A 67 1.28 -2.86 -16.22
CA ASP A 67 2.28 -1.87 -16.61
C ASP A 67 2.21 -0.63 -15.72
N GLY A 68 3.18 0.29 -15.92
CA GLY A 68 3.28 1.48 -15.09
C GLY A 68 2.10 2.44 -15.24
N GLN A 69 1.46 2.48 -16.41
CA GLN A 69 0.31 3.35 -16.63
C GLN A 69 -0.88 2.89 -15.79
N ASP A 70 -1.05 1.58 -15.62
CA ASP A 70 -2.11 1.04 -14.78
C ASP A 70 -1.98 1.53 -13.35
N PHE A 71 -0.76 1.55 -12.82
CA PHE A 71 -0.51 2.07 -11.49
C PHE A 71 -0.83 3.57 -11.39
N GLU A 72 -0.43 4.35 -12.40
CA GLU A 72 -0.73 5.78 -12.43
C GLU A 72 -2.24 6.02 -12.47
N ASN A 73 -2.96 5.24 -13.26
CA ASN A 73 -4.42 5.34 -13.37
C ASN A 73 -5.09 4.94 -12.04
N PHE A 74 -4.57 3.93 -11.35
CA PHE A 74 -5.06 3.54 -10.04
C PHE A 74 -4.95 4.69 -9.04
N LYS A 75 -3.82 5.40 -9.03
CA LYS A 75 -3.62 6.52 -8.11
C LYS A 75 -4.61 7.66 -8.36
N LEU A 76 -5.11 7.79 -9.59
CA LEU A 76 -6.03 8.84 -9.99
C LEU A 76 -7.50 8.42 -9.92
N ASP A 77 -7.79 7.22 -9.46
CA ASP A 77 -9.17 6.73 -9.37
C ASP A 77 -10.04 7.65 -8.52
N GLU A 78 -11.22 8.01 -9.06
CA GLU A 78 -12.11 8.97 -8.42
C GLU A 78 -12.69 8.44 -7.10
N GLU A 79 -13.00 7.15 -7.03
CA GLU A 79 -13.48 6.54 -5.80
C GLU A 79 -12.41 6.56 -4.71
N ARG A 80 -11.18 6.22 -5.09
CA ARG A 80 -10.04 6.26 -4.17
C ARG A 80 -9.82 7.68 -3.64
N LYS A 81 -9.94 8.68 -4.51
CA LYS A 81 -9.74 10.09 -4.13
C LYS A 81 -10.74 10.56 -3.09
N LYS A 82 -11.98 10.06 -3.14
CA LYS A 82 -13.00 10.44 -2.17
C LYS A 82 -12.63 10.06 -0.74
N PHE A 83 -11.75 9.07 -0.56
CA PHE A 83 -11.38 8.55 0.75
C PHE A 83 -9.93 8.89 1.14
N LEU A 84 -9.23 9.73 0.39
CA LEU A 84 -7.85 10.11 0.71
C LEU A 84 -7.72 10.79 2.07
N HIS A 85 -8.78 11.45 2.55
CA HIS A 85 -8.76 12.03 3.89
C HIS A 85 -8.55 10.98 4.99
N LEU A 86 -9.01 9.75 4.78
CA LEU A 86 -8.78 8.66 5.72
C LEU A 86 -7.30 8.23 5.72
N LYS A 87 -6.68 8.26 4.54
CA LYS A 87 -5.26 7.98 4.42
C LYS A 87 -4.45 9.03 5.19
N ASP A 88 -4.74 10.31 4.95
CA ASP A 88 -4.03 11.41 5.61
C ASP A 88 -4.23 11.38 7.13
N GLN A 89 -5.41 10.98 7.59
CA GLN A 89 -5.70 10.88 9.01
C GLN A 89 -4.95 9.75 9.69
N SER A 90 -4.70 8.66 8.98
CA SER A 90 -4.21 7.41 9.58
C SER A 90 -2.74 7.11 9.31
N ILE A 91 -2.20 7.53 8.18
CA ILE A 91 -0.83 7.17 7.80
C ILE A 91 0.13 8.27 8.23
N HIS A 92 1.12 7.87 9.04
CA HIS A 92 2.21 8.74 9.48
C HIS A 92 3.28 8.85 8.40
N LEU A 93 3.64 7.73 7.79
CA LEU A 93 4.68 7.65 6.78
C LEU A 93 4.39 6.45 5.88
N SER A 94 4.53 6.64 4.59
CA SER A 94 4.45 5.54 3.63
C SER A 94 5.68 5.61 2.74
N MET A 95 6.43 4.51 2.68
CA MET A 95 7.57 4.38 1.77
C MET A 95 7.16 3.42 0.67
N MET A 96 7.29 3.88 -0.58
CA MET A 96 6.85 3.11 -1.72
C MET A 96 8.01 2.93 -2.68
N TYR A 97 8.23 1.70 -3.11
CA TYR A 97 9.27 1.35 -4.07
C TYR A 97 8.63 0.69 -5.28
N LYS A 98 9.03 1.16 -6.46
CA LYS A 98 8.58 0.61 -7.73
C LYS A 98 9.75 -0.09 -8.39
N GLY A 99 9.51 -1.31 -8.88
CA GLY A 99 10.57 -2.09 -9.51
C GLY A 99 10.04 -3.07 -10.53
N GLU A 100 10.97 -3.79 -11.12
CA GLU A 100 10.69 -4.83 -12.11
C GLU A 100 11.27 -6.15 -11.61
N GLN A 101 10.68 -7.24 -12.08
CA GLN A 101 11.23 -8.57 -11.83
C GLN A 101 12.44 -8.78 -12.73
N LEU A 102 13.55 -9.20 -12.14
CA LEU A 102 14.80 -9.41 -12.87
C LEU A 102 14.84 -10.76 -13.62
#